data_9465964c298e5a6d42806f9ccca15b2e
#
_entry.id   9465964c298e5a6d42806f9ccca15b2e
#
_cell.length_a   1.000
_cell.length_b   1.000
_cell.length_c   1.000
_cell.angle_alpha   90.00
_cell.angle_beta   90.00
_cell.angle_gamma   90.00
#
_symmetry.space_group_name_H-M   'P 1'
#
loop_
_entity.id
_entity.type
_entity.pdbx_description
1 polymer ?
#
loop_
_entity_poly.entity_id
_entity_poly.type
_entity_poly.pdbx_seq_one_letter_code
_entity_poly.pdbx_strand_id
1 'polypeptide(L)'
;MTLRQALLDHSVGGAAWGRLRRTQLLNEYRARRERYASRAIAAELIYRESEVIAAVRRRIADRGYNVRRRAIGEVHTYAFVPNLGWHNSLFPDLAELGPVSRYDYVAEQYGWDEFAKANHSAATRLHEMNERFIADLRRVHRERPVDWVFVYASGTEICPTTIRRITDEMGVPAVNMCLDDKHSWTGAWLGDHRRGQIDLAAVFDLSWTSARVACQWYLVEGGRPLYLPEGFDRTTFYPVEIAQDLLVSFIGGAYGFRRSVIRHLQRGGLEVSTFGRGWAHGEVSIEDQLRIMCRSRINLGMGGIGYSEELTNVKGRDFEVPACGGGMYLTSYNADLAQHFVIGEEIVCYRTRDEMLELARYYIERADDAAAIALRGRTRCLREHRWFHRYQSVCQALGILDPANSRYA
;
A
#
# COMPACT_ATOMS: atom_id res chain seq x y z
N MET A 1 10.70 -11.65 10.97
CA MET A 1 12.06 -11.21 11.41
C MET A 1 12.68 -12.36 12.19
N THR A 2 13.82 -12.91 11.76
CA THR A 2 14.48 -14.02 12.44
C THR A 2 15.10 -13.56 13.77
N LEU A 3 15.26 -14.49 14.74
CA LEU A 3 15.94 -14.24 16.03
C LEU A 3 17.31 -13.56 15.83
N ARG A 4 17.99 -13.88 14.73
CA ARG A 4 19.26 -13.28 14.29
C ARG A 4 19.12 -11.78 13.99
N GLN A 5 18.00 -11.34 13.44
CA GLN A 5 17.69 -9.94 13.13
C GLN A 5 17.44 -9.13 14.40
N ALA A 6 16.73 -9.73 15.38
CA ALA A 6 16.47 -9.10 16.68
C ALA A 6 17.76 -8.91 17.50
N LEU A 7 18.69 -9.89 17.46
CA LEU A 7 19.99 -9.81 18.15
C LEU A 7 20.91 -8.76 17.52
N LEU A 8 20.88 -8.59 16.19
CA LEU A 8 21.69 -7.59 15.49
C LEU A 8 21.23 -6.17 15.77
N ASP A 9 19.92 -5.95 15.97
CA ASP A 9 19.35 -4.61 16.24
C ASP A 9 19.73 -4.07 17.65
N HIS A 10 20.26 -4.92 18.55
CA HIS A 10 20.63 -4.55 19.92
C HIS A 10 22.13 -4.38 20.17
N SER A 11 22.99 -4.65 19.20
CA SER A 11 24.45 -4.62 19.35
C SER A 11 25.11 -3.47 18.57
N VAL A 12 26.37 -3.14 18.94
CA VAL A 12 27.21 -2.19 18.16
C VAL A 12 27.37 -2.68 16.72
N GLY A 13 27.42 -3.99 16.49
CA GLY A 13 27.38 -4.63 15.18
C GLY A 13 26.06 -4.37 14.42
N GLY A 14 24.93 -4.26 15.14
CA GLY A 14 23.63 -3.95 14.55
C GLY A 14 23.53 -2.54 13.95
N ALA A 15 24.16 -1.56 14.60
CA ALA A 15 24.20 -0.19 14.06
C ALA A 15 25.06 -0.09 12.77
N ALA A 16 26.17 -0.82 12.71
CA ALA A 16 27.01 -0.89 11.50
C ALA A 16 26.28 -1.62 10.36
N TRP A 17 25.66 -2.75 10.68
CA TRP A 17 24.84 -3.50 9.72
C TRP A 17 23.63 -2.70 9.22
N GLY A 18 22.94 -1.98 10.08
CA GLY A 18 21.85 -1.08 9.71
C GLY A 18 22.30 0.02 8.73
N ARG A 19 23.48 0.64 8.96
CA ARG A 19 24.08 1.61 8.03
C ARG A 19 24.40 0.98 6.69
N LEU A 20 25.01 -0.20 6.68
CA LEU A 20 25.32 -0.93 5.43
C LEU A 20 24.05 -1.23 4.62
N ARG A 21 23.02 -1.75 5.27
CA ARG A 21 21.73 -2.05 4.65
C ARG A 21 21.03 -0.80 4.12
N ARG A 22 21.09 0.31 4.87
CA ARG A 22 20.57 1.60 4.39
C ARG A 22 21.29 2.04 3.12
N THR A 23 22.62 2.02 3.13
CA THR A 23 23.44 2.43 1.97
C THR A 23 23.14 1.54 0.76
N GLN A 24 23.07 0.23 0.95
CA GLN A 24 22.73 -0.72 -0.11
C GLN A 24 21.34 -0.41 -0.70
N LEU A 25 20.32 -0.28 0.14
CA LEU A 25 18.94 0.02 -0.29
C LEU A 25 18.85 1.34 -1.07
N LEU A 26 19.53 2.38 -0.59
CA LEU A 26 19.55 3.68 -1.27
C LEU A 26 20.26 3.62 -2.61
N ASN A 27 21.40 2.92 -2.69
CA ASN A 27 22.15 2.77 -3.95
C ASN A 27 21.36 1.95 -4.97
N GLU A 28 20.73 0.85 -4.55
CA GLU A 28 19.87 0.03 -5.43
C GLU A 28 18.69 0.85 -5.95
N TYR A 29 18.04 1.63 -5.08
CA TYR A 29 16.93 2.50 -5.48
C TYR A 29 17.38 3.60 -6.45
N ARG A 30 18.48 4.29 -6.16
CA ARG A 30 19.04 5.36 -7.03
C ARG A 30 19.41 4.80 -8.40
N ALA A 31 20.18 3.72 -8.45
CA ALA A 31 20.57 3.06 -9.69
C ALA A 31 19.36 2.60 -10.51
N ARG A 32 18.31 2.07 -9.85
CA ARG A 32 17.07 1.71 -10.51
C ARG A 32 16.38 2.94 -11.09
N ARG A 33 16.20 3.99 -10.30
CA ARG A 33 15.56 5.23 -10.72
C ARG A 33 16.26 5.84 -11.93
N GLU A 34 17.59 5.92 -11.91
CA GLU A 34 18.39 6.45 -13.01
C GLU A 34 18.26 5.59 -14.28
N ARG A 35 18.37 4.27 -14.15
CA ARG A 35 18.20 3.33 -15.27
C ARG A 35 16.83 3.47 -15.93
N TYR A 36 15.75 3.53 -15.15
CA TYR A 36 14.41 3.67 -15.71
C TYR A 36 14.15 5.06 -16.28
N ALA A 37 14.70 6.11 -15.68
CA ALA A 37 14.65 7.47 -16.25
C ALA A 37 15.34 7.52 -17.62
N SER A 38 16.54 6.95 -17.76
CA SER A 38 17.25 6.88 -19.03
C SER A 38 16.51 6.07 -20.10
N ARG A 39 15.94 4.92 -19.72
CA ARG A 39 15.14 4.08 -20.63
C ARG A 39 13.86 4.80 -21.08
N ALA A 40 13.20 5.49 -20.17
CA ALA A 40 11.99 6.24 -20.49
C ALA A 40 12.27 7.41 -21.44
N ILE A 41 13.36 8.16 -21.21
CA ILE A 41 13.79 9.23 -22.10
C ILE A 41 14.11 8.66 -23.49
N ALA A 42 14.88 7.57 -23.58
CA ALA A 42 15.23 6.95 -24.84
C ALA A 42 14.03 6.40 -25.62
N ALA A 43 12.95 6.05 -24.95
CA ALA A 43 11.71 5.55 -25.53
C ALA A 43 10.60 6.62 -25.60
N GLU A 44 10.90 7.87 -25.28
CA GLU A 44 9.96 9.01 -25.24
C GLU A 44 8.71 8.76 -24.37
N LEU A 45 8.85 7.95 -23.31
CA LEU A 45 7.76 7.57 -22.42
C LEU A 45 7.58 8.60 -21.31
N ILE A 46 6.42 9.26 -21.30
CA ILE A 46 5.99 10.19 -20.24
C ILE A 46 4.73 9.63 -19.60
N TYR A 47 4.70 9.55 -18.28
CA TYR A 47 3.50 9.16 -17.56
C TYR A 47 2.42 10.26 -17.66
N ARG A 48 1.33 9.95 -18.35
CA ARG A 48 0.11 10.74 -18.38
C ARG A 48 -1.07 9.82 -18.11
N GLU A 49 -1.77 10.08 -17.02
CA GLU A 49 -2.86 9.21 -16.53
C GLU A 49 -3.94 8.97 -17.58
N SER A 50 -4.38 10.02 -18.30
CA SER A 50 -5.38 9.90 -19.37
C SER A 50 -4.94 8.99 -20.52
N GLU A 51 -3.66 9.02 -20.89
CA GLU A 51 -3.10 8.15 -21.93
C GLU A 51 -3.04 6.69 -21.48
N VAL A 52 -2.70 6.48 -20.19
CA VAL A 52 -2.70 5.14 -19.57
C VAL A 52 -4.12 4.56 -19.55
N ILE A 53 -5.12 5.34 -19.12
CA ILE A 53 -6.51 4.90 -19.11
C ILE A 53 -6.99 4.56 -20.53
N ALA A 54 -6.65 5.38 -21.52
CA ALA A 54 -6.96 5.10 -22.91
C ALA A 54 -6.27 3.80 -23.39
N ALA A 55 -5.03 3.55 -23.00
CA ALA A 55 -4.29 2.34 -23.34
C ALA A 55 -4.90 1.08 -22.67
N VAL A 56 -5.34 1.19 -21.39
CA VAL A 56 -6.07 0.12 -20.69
C VAL A 56 -7.32 -0.27 -21.46
N ARG A 57 -8.16 0.71 -21.81
CA ARG A 57 -9.42 0.47 -22.52
C ARG A 57 -9.20 -0.11 -23.92
N ARG A 58 -8.21 0.38 -24.68
CA ARG A 58 -7.82 -0.21 -25.97
C ARG A 58 -7.41 -1.66 -25.82
N ARG A 59 -6.48 -1.98 -24.88
CA ARG A 59 -6.04 -3.36 -24.65
C ARG A 59 -7.20 -4.32 -24.37
N ILE A 60 -8.18 -3.89 -23.57
CA ILE A 60 -9.37 -4.68 -23.25
C ILE A 60 -10.22 -4.88 -24.50
N ALA A 61 -10.46 -3.81 -25.28
CA ALA A 61 -11.24 -3.86 -26.51
C ALA A 61 -10.59 -4.70 -27.61
N ASP A 62 -9.27 -4.59 -27.78
CA ASP A 62 -8.50 -5.34 -28.78
C ASP A 62 -8.57 -6.85 -28.60
N ARG A 63 -8.86 -7.32 -27.38
CA ARG A 63 -9.14 -8.74 -27.06
C ARG A 63 -10.59 -9.15 -27.37
N GLY A 64 -11.41 -8.25 -27.89
CA GLY A 64 -12.83 -8.51 -28.16
C GLY A 64 -13.72 -8.55 -26.92
N TYR A 65 -13.21 -8.11 -25.75
CA TYR A 65 -13.99 -8.09 -24.52
C TYR A 65 -14.80 -6.78 -24.43
N ASN A 66 -16.12 -6.93 -24.37
CA ASN A 66 -17.02 -5.82 -24.10
C ASN A 66 -17.21 -5.61 -22.62
N VAL A 67 -16.58 -4.58 -22.07
CA VAL A 67 -16.75 -4.20 -20.65
C VAL A 67 -18.22 -3.87 -20.41
N ARG A 68 -18.82 -4.56 -19.44
CA ARG A 68 -20.19 -4.27 -19.02
C ARG A 68 -20.18 -3.07 -18.08
N ARG A 69 -20.93 -2.04 -18.44
CA ARG A 69 -21.19 -0.94 -17.53
C ARG A 69 -22.07 -1.40 -16.38
N ARG A 70 -21.70 -0.99 -15.18
CA ARG A 70 -22.35 -1.31 -13.92
C ARG A 70 -22.68 -0.05 -13.15
N ALA A 71 -23.73 -0.12 -12.33
CA ALA A 71 -23.94 0.83 -11.24
C ALA A 71 -23.12 0.41 -10.01
N ILE A 72 -22.91 1.35 -9.08
CA ILE A 72 -22.39 1.05 -7.73
C ILE A 72 -23.37 0.07 -7.07
N GLY A 73 -22.84 -0.96 -6.44
CA GLY A 73 -23.59 -2.08 -5.88
C GLY A 73 -23.74 -3.30 -6.81
N GLU A 74 -23.38 -3.17 -8.10
CA GLU A 74 -23.55 -4.24 -9.09
C GLU A 74 -22.22 -4.85 -9.58
N VAL A 75 -21.07 -4.21 -9.32
CA VAL A 75 -19.76 -4.65 -9.81
C VAL A 75 -19.34 -5.94 -9.13
N HIS A 76 -19.26 -7.04 -9.89
CA HIS A 76 -18.76 -8.30 -9.35
C HIS A 76 -17.24 -8.36 -9.44
N THR A 77 -16.60 -8.24 -8.28
CA THR A 77 -15.14 -8.33 -8.13
C THR A 77 -14.73 -9.74 -7.72
N TYR A 78 -13.72 -10.30 -8.39
CA TYR A 78 -13.04 -11.50 -7.90
C TYR A 78 -11.67 -11.09 -7.34
N ALA A 79 -11.45 -11.30 -6.05
CA ALA A 79 -10.26 -10.85 -5.34
C ALA A 79 -9.29 -11.99 -5.05
N PHE A 80 -8.05 -11.90 -5.57
CA PHE A 80 -6.91 -12.70 -5.16
C PHE A 80 -6.15 -11.94 -4.07
N VAL A 81 -6.60 -12.10 -2.82
CA VAL A 81 -6.09 -11.39 -1.64
C VAL A 81 -6.10 -12.33 -0.44
N PRO A 82 -4.97 -12.53 0.27
CA PRO A 82 -4.92 -13.43 1.42
C PRO A 82 -5.74 -12.90 2.61
N ASN A 83 -6.23 -13.82 3.45
CA ASN A 83 -6.90 -13.50 4.70
C ASN A 83 -5.86 -13.31 5.82
N LEU A 84 -5.12 -12.22 5.75
CA LEU A 84 -4.05 -11.90 6.69
C LEU A 84 -4.15 -10.45 7.18
N GLY A 85 -4.36 -10.28 8.49
CA GLY A 85 -4.22 -8.98 9.15
C GLY A 85 -4.97 -7.84 8.47
N TRP A 86 -4.27 -6.79 8.06
CA TRP A 86 -4.82 -5.58 7.47
C TRP A 86 -5.49 -5.79 6.09
N HIS A 87 -5.20 -6.88 5.38
CA HIS A 87 -5.82 -7.14 4.07
C HIS A 87 -7.35 -7.22 4.15
N ASN A 88 -7.89 -7.55 5.32
CA ASN A 88 -9.34 -7.59 5.52
C ASN A 88 -9.98 -6.20 5.47
N SER A 89 -9.23 -5.13 5.72
CA SER A 89 -9.71 -3.75 5.57
C SER A 89 -9.98 -3.34 4.12
N LEU A 90 -9.54 -4.13 3.15
CA LEU A 90 -9.82 -3.91 1.72
C LEU A 90 -11.28 -4.25 1.35
N PHE A 91 -11.91 -5.18 2.06
CA PHE A 91 -13.17 -5.78 1.64
C PHE A 91 -14.44 -4.97 1.94
N PRO A 92 -14.58 -4.24 3.06
CA PRO A 92 -15.79 -3.46 3.33
C PRO A 92 -16.12 -2.47 2.20
N ASP A 93 -15.14 -1.68 1.79
CA ASP A 93 -15.30 -0.70 0.72
C ASP A 93 -15.38 -1.35 -0.68
N LEU A 94 -14.76 -2.51 -0.88
CA LEU A 94 -14.90 -3.27 -2.12
C LEU A 94 -16.31 -3.84 -2.26
N ALA A 95 -16.92 -4.30 -1.18
CA ALA A 95 -18.28 -4.79 -1.13
C ALA A 95 -19.35 -3.69 -1.38
N GLU A 96 -19.01 -2.42 -1.15
CA GLU A 96 -19.89 -1.31 -1.53
C GLU A 96 -20.03 -1.17 -3.07
N LEU A 97 -19.04 -1.60 -3.84
CA LEU A 97 -19.14 -1.63 -5.31
C LEU A 97 -20.03 -2.76 -5.82
N GLY A 98 -20.20 -3.83 -5.04
CA GLY A 98 -21.05 -4.96 -5.37
C GLY A 98 -20.52 -6.29 -4.81
N PRO A 99 -20.98 -7.42 -5.35
CA PRO A 99 -20.57 -8.73 -4.90
C PRO A 99 -19.07 -8.96 -5.01
N VAL A 100 -18.49 -9.61 -3.98
CA VAL A 100 -17.09 -9.97 -3.93
C VAL A 100 -16.95 -11.47 -3.77
N SER A 101 -16.25 -12.11 -4.71
CA SER A 101 -15.73 -13.46 -4.57
C SER A 101 -14.24 -13.37 -4.22
N ARG A 102 -13.75 -14.27 -3.36
CA ARG A 102 -12.36 -14.23 -2.88
C ARG A 102 -11.68 -15.57 -3.02
N TYR A 103 -10.47 -15.60 -3.56
CA TYR A 103 -9.56 -16.71 -3.42
C TYR A 103 -8.58 -16.42 -2.28
N ASP A 104 -8.74 -17.17 -1.19
CA ASP A 104 -7.87 -17.08 -0.01
C ASP A 104 -6.85 -18.23 -0.05
N TYR A 105 -5.70 -17.98 -0.64
CA TYR A 105 -4.66 -19.00 -0.76
C TYR A 105 -4.05 -19.42 0.58
N VAL A 106 -4.23 -18.63 1.64
CA VAL A 106 -3.81 -19.03 3.00
C VAL A 106 -4.76 -20.08 3.57
N ALA A 107 -6.07 -19.93 3.34
CA ALA A 107 -7.05 -20.96 3.70
C ALA A 107 -6.81 -22.27 2.95
N GLU A 108 -6.32 -22.18 1.71
CA GLU A 108 -5.91 -23.32 0.88
C GLU A 108 -4.51 -23.89 1.25
N GLN A 109 -3.97 -23.51 2.41
CA GLN A 109 -2.68 -23.95 2.95
C GLN A 109 -1.44 -23.54 2.14
N TYR A 110 -1.53 -22.46 1.34
CA TYR A 110 -0.40 -21.82 0.71
C TYR A 110 0.07 -20.64 1.55
N GLY A 111 1.03 -20.90 2.46
CA GLY A 111 1.57 -19.87 3.34
C GLY A 111 2.62 -18.99 2.66
N TRP A 112 2.70 -17.74 3.07
CA TRP A 112 3.73 -16.79 2.65
C TRP A 112 5.16 -17.33 2.85
N ASP A 113 5.41 -18.05 3.95
CA ASP A 113 6.73 -18.60 4.28
C ASP A 113 7.17 -19.74 3.35
N GLU A 114 6.25 -20.42 2.69
CA GLU A 114 6.58 -21.52 1.77
C GLU A 114 7.20 -21.00 0.47
N PHE A 115 6.71 -19.88 -0.04
CA PHE A 115 7.24 -19.25 -1.25
C PHE A 115 8.51 -18.43 -0.98
N ALA A 116 8.78 -18.12 0.28
CA ALA A 116 10.02 -17.44 0.68
C ALA A 116 11.29 -18.28 0.43
N LYS A 117 11.14 -19.61 0.34
CA LYS A 117 12.23 -20.57 0.16
C LYS A 117 12.60 -20.77 -1.30
N ALA A 118 12.95 -19.87 -2.10
CA ALA A 118 13.34 -19.91 -3.52
C ALA A 118 13.99 -21.26 -3.99
N ASN A 119 13.24 -22.35 -3.99
CA ASN A 119 13.69 -23.66 -4.44
C ASN A 119 12.67 -24.25 -5.43
N HIS A 120 13.02 -25.37 -6.08
CA HIS A 120 12.15 -26.05 -7.06
C HIS A 120 10.78 -26.42 -6.47
N SER A 121 10.71 -26.83 -5.23
CA SER A 121 9.46 -27.14 -4.52
C SER A 121 8.56 -25.90 -4.39
N ALA A 122 9.11 -24.71 -4.13
CA ALA A 122 8.36 -23.48 -4.05
C ALA A 122 7.74 -23.08 -5.41
N ALA A 123 8.49 -23.24 -6.51
CA ALA A 123 7.98 -22.97 -7.85
C ALA A 123 6.84 -23.94 -8.23
N THR A 124 6.97 -25.24 -7.94
CA THR A 124 5.93 -26.22 -8.19
C THR A 124 4.65 -25.89 -7.41
N ARG A 125 4.76 -25.61 -6.11
CA ARG A 125 3.61 -25.22 -5.28
C ARG A 125 2.95 -23.92 -5.74
N LEU A 126 3.75 -22.96 -6.21
CA LEU A 126 3.21 -21.74 -6.79
C LEU A 126 2.35 -22.03 -8.03
N HIS A 127 2.82 -22.89 -8.92
CA HIS A 127 2.04 -23.30 -10.08
C HIS A 127 0.76 -24.04 -9.68
N GLU A 128 0.80 -24.97 -8.73
CA GLU A 128 -0.40 -25.65 -8.21
C GLU A 128 -1.43 -24.67 -7.67
N MET A 129 -0.99 -23.70 -6.86
CA MET A 129 -1.86 -22.65 -6.32
C MET A 129 -2.50 -21.82 -7.44
N ASN A 130 -1.73 -21.44 -8.44
CA ASN A 130 -2.21 -20.64 -9.56
C ASN A 130 -3.21 -21.43 -10.44
N GLU A 131 -3.02 -22.74 -10.62
CA GLU A 131 -4.00 -23.60 -11.31
C GLU A 131 -5.32 -23.69 -10.54
N ARG A 132 -5.28 -23.86 -9.22
CA ARG A 132 -6.47 -23.84 -8.37
C ARG A 132 -7.19 -22.49 -8.41
N PHE A 133 -6.44 -21.41 -8.35
CA PHE A 133 -6.99 -20.06 -8.50
C PHE A 133 -7.76 -19.90 -9.82
N ILE A 134 -7.17 -20.29 -10.97
CA ILE A 134 -7.86 -20.21 -12.26
C ILE A 134 -9.09 -21.11 -12.29
N ALA A 135 -9.00 -22.32 -11.75
CA ALA A 135 -10.14 -23.24 -11.71
C ALA A 135 -11.32 -22.68 -10.91
N ASP A 136 -11.03 -22.08 -9.75
CA ASP A 136 -12.06 -21.43 -8.92
C ASP A 136 -12.63 -20.18 -9.60
N LEU A 137 -11.79 -19.32 -10.16
CA LEU A 137 -12.24 -18.15 -10.92
C LEU A 137 -13.16 -18.56 -12.09
N ARG A 138 -12.81 -19.60 -12.85
CA ARG A 138 -13.65 -20.13 -13.93
C ARG A 138 -15.00 -20.64 -13.42
N ARG A 139 -15.03 -21.32 -12.29
CA ARG A 139 -16.25 -21.78 -11.64
C ARG A 139 -17.15 -20.60 -11.27
N VAL A 140 -16.59 -19.63 -10.52
CA VAL A 140 -17.31 -18.43 -10.09
C VAL A 140 -17.82 -17.62 -11.28
N HIS A 141 -16.97 -17.44 -12.30
CA HIS A 141 -17.34 -16.67 -13.50
C HIS A 141 -18.49 -17.30 -14.29
N ARG A 142 -18.60 -18.68 -14.30
CA ARG A 142 -19.73 -19.37 -14.92
C ARG A 142 -21.04 -19.24 -14.13
N GLU A 143 -20.95 -19.25 -12.80
CA GLU A 143 -22.11 -19.10 -11.92
C GLU A 143 -22.63 -17.65 -11.97
N ARG A 144 -21.73 -16.70 -11.89
CA ARG A 144 -21.99 -15.28 -11.99
C ARG A 144 -20.82 -14.58 -12.67
N PRO A 145 -21.03 -13.94 -13.84
CA PRO A 145 -19.95 -13.29 -14.55
C PRO A 145 -19.21 -12.25 -13.69
N VAL A 146 -17.90 -12.43 -13.58
CA VAL A 146 -16.97 -11.51 -12.92
C VAL A 146 -16.71 -10.32 -13.85
N ASP A 147 -16.75 -9.11 -13.33
CA ASP A 147 -16.51 -7.88 -14.11
C ASP A 147 -15.02 -7.53 -14.16
N TRP A 148 -14.26 -7.83 -13.08
CA TRP A 148 -12.81 -7.68 -13.02
C TRP A 148 -12.18 -8.53 -11.93
N VAL A 149 -10.87 -8.81 -12.08
CA VAL A 149 -10.06 -9.52 -11.08
C VAL A 149 -9.16 -8.51 -10.38
N PHE A 150 -9.29 -8.41 -9.06
CA PHE A 150 -8.43 -7.63 -8.19
C PHE A 150 -7.36 -8.51 -7.56
N VAL A 151 -6.11 -8.20 -7.81
CA VAL A 151 -4.95 -8.94 -7.30
C VAL A 151 -4.13 -8.03 -6.40
N TYR A 152 -3.78 -8.51 -5.21
CA TYR A 152 -2.74 -7.94 -4.36
C TYR A 152 -1.64 -8.98 -4.18
N ALA A 153 -0.70 -8.97 -5.11
CA ALA A 153 0.36 -9.98 -5.17
C ALA A 153 1.62 -9.46 -5.87
N SER A 154 2.69 -10.19 -5.70
CA SER A 154 3.94 -10.07 -6.45
C SER A 154 4.19 -11.37 -7.23
N GLY A 155 5.29 -11.44 -7.98
CA GLY A 155 5.70 -12.69 -8.61
C GLY A 155 6.04 -13.81 -7.61
N THR A 156 5.95 -13.54 -6.29
CA THR A 156 6.02 -14.57 -5.24
C THR A 156 4.74 -15.38 -5.16
N GLU A 157 3.58 -14.78 -5.45
CA GLU A 157 2.25 -15.39 -5.29
C GLU A 157 1.55 -15.65 -6.62
N ILE A 158 1.89 -14.91 -7.69
CA ILE A 158 1.20 -15.02 -8.96
C ILE A 158 2.17 -15.15 -10.14
N CYS A 159 1.90 -16.11 -11.03
CA CYS A 159 2.67 -16.29 -12.25
C CYS A 159 2.18 -15.37 -13.38
N PRO A 160 3.08 -14.76 -14.18
CA PRO A 160 2.68 -13.97 -15.35
C PRO A 160 1.79 -14.75 -16.33
N THR A 161 2.04 -16.05 -16.50
CA THR A 161 1.24 -16.94 -17.35
C THR A 161 -0.20 -17.08 -16.86
N THR A 162 -0.41 -17.11 -15.56
CA THR A 162 -1.75 -17.15 -14.93
C THR A 162 -2.57 -15.93 -15.31
N ILE A 163 -1.95 -14.73 -15.25
CA ILE A 163 -2.63 -13.48 -15.62
C ILE A 163 -2.98 -13.46 -17.10
N ARG A 164 -2.07 -13.89 -17.99
CA ARG A 164 -2.38 -14.01 -19.43
C ARG A 164 -3.58 -14.92 -19.68
N ARG A 165 -3.70 -16.02 -18.98
CA ARG A 165 -4.87 -16.92 -19.10
C ARG A 165 -6.16 -16.24 -18.67
N ILE A 166 -6.13 -15.39 -17.65
CA ILE A 166 -7.28 -14.61 -17.21
C ILE A 166 -7.62 -13.52 -18.24
N THR A 167 -6.63 -12.75 -18.66
CA THR A 167 -6.86 -11.60 -19.54
C THR A 167 -7.12 -12.00 -20.99
N ASP A 168 -6.36 -12.95 -21.52
CA ASP A 168 -6.34 -13.26 -22.94
C ASP A 168 -7.27 -14.43 -23.31
N GLU A 169 -7.39 -15.46 -22.43
CA GLU A 169 -8.28 -16.61 -22.71
C GLU A 169 -9.71 -16.40 -22.14
N MET A 170 -9.84 -15.84 -20.93
CA MET A 170 -11.15 -15.60 -20.31
C MET A 170 -11.72 -14.21 -20.66
N GLY A 171 -10.88 -13.29 -21.11
CA GLY A 171 -11.24 -11.90 -21.44
C GLY A 171 -11.51 -11.01 -20.21
N VAL A 172 -11.42 -11.52 -18.99
CA VAL A 172 -11.74 -10.74 -17.77
C VAL A 172 -10.63 -9.74 -17.47
N PRO A 173 -10.92 -8.44 -17.30
CA PRO A 173 -9.93 -7.46 -16.91
C PRO A 173 -9.26 -7.78 -15.59
N ALA A 174 -7.93 -7.69 -15.52
CA ALA A 174 -7.15 -7.97 -14.33
C ALA A 174 -6.31 -6.76 -13.90
N VAL A 175 -6.36 -6.45 -12.61
CA VAL A 175 -5.65 -5.33 -11.97
C VAL A 175 -4.81 -5.85 -10.83
N ASN A 176 -3.53 -5.45 -10.79
CA ASN A 176 -2.66 -5.71 -9.65
C ASN A 176 -2.39 -4.44 -8.86
N MET A 177 -2.56 -4.51 -7.55
CA MET A 177 -2.15 -3.47 -6.61
C MET A 177 -0.76 -3.79 -6.05
N CYS A 178 0.18 -2.85 -6.12
CA CYS A 178 1.46 -2.91 -5.43
C CYS A 178 1.68 -1.66 -4.57
N LEU A 179 1.96 -1.87 -3.29
CA LEU A 179 2.17 -0.80 -2.31
C LEU A 179 3.66 -0.58 -1.99
N ASP A 180 4.53 -1.46 -2.50
CA ASP A 180 5.94 -1.53 -2.12
C ASP A 180 6.92 -1.56 -3.30
N ASP A 181 6.56 -0.98 -4.45
CA ASP A 181 7.38 -0.97 -5.67
C ASP A 181 8.82 -0.51 -5.44
N LYS A 182 9.04 0.47 -4.57
CA LYS A 182 10.37 1.04 -4.32
C LYS A 182 11.39 0.01 -3.82
N HIS A 183 10.97 -1.09 -3.22
CA HIS A 183 11.88 -2.16 -2.78
C HIS A 183 11.51 -3.56 -3.28
N SER A 184 10.30 -3.77 -3.83
CA SER A 184 9.81 -5.06 -4.30
C SER A 184 9.74 -5.17 -5.82
N TRP A 185 10.44 -4.31 -6.58
CA TRP A 185 10.31 -4.23 -8.02
C TRP A 185 10.83 -5.46 -8.76
N THR A 186 12.07 -5.87 -8.49
CA THR A 186 12.73 -6.93 -9.26
C THR A 186 12.60 -8.30 -8.57
N GLY A 187 13.06 -8.40 -7.31
CA GLY A 187 13.12 -9.68 -6.59
C GLY A 187 14.12 -10.68 -7.19
N ALA A 188 14.23 -11.83 -6.53
CA ALA A 188 15.00 -12.97 -7.01
C ALA A 188 14.18 -13.80 -8.01
N TRP A 189 14.85 -14.68 -8.77
CA TRP A 189 14.18 -15.64 -9.64
C TRP A 189 13.40 -16.70 -8.84
N LEU A 190 12.22 -17.06 -9.33
CA LEU A 190 11.37 -18.14 -8.84
C LEU A 190 10.83 -18.92 -10.05
N GLY A 191 11.47 -20.03 -10.38
CA GLY A 191 11.16 -20.74 -11.61
C GLY A 191 11.49 -19.92 -12.86
N ASP A 192 10.49 -19.55 -13.63
CA ASP A 192 10.56 -18.88 -14.93
C ASP A 192 10.39 -17.35 -14.85
N HIS A 193 10.12 -16.78 -13.67
CA HIS A 193 9.92 -15.35 -13.49
C HIS A 193 10.53 -14.83 -12.18
N ARG A 194 10.55 -13.51 -12.02
CA ARG A 194 11.05 -12.84 -10.81
C ARG A 194 9.95 -12.64 -9.78
N ARG A 195 10.34 -12.65 -8.52
CA ARG A 195 9.43 -12.47 -7.38
C ARG A 195 8.84 -11.07 -7.25
N GLY A 196 9.42 -10.08 -7.94
CA GLY A 196 8.94 -8.69 -7.92
C GLY A 196 7.80 -8.42 -8.88
N GLN A 197 7.61 -7.13 -9.18
CA GLN A 197 6.55 -6.65 -10.05
C GLN A 197 6.94 -6.62 -11.53
N ILE A 198 8.24 -6.67 -11.82
CA ILE A 198 8.78 -6.39 -13.16
C ILE A 198 8.19 -7.31 -14.24
N ASP A 199 8.09 -8.62 -13.98
CA ASP A 199 7.57 -9.59 -14.95
C ASP A 199 6.03 -9.60 -15.00
N LEU A 200 5.38 -8.95 -14.03
CA LEU A 200 3.94 -8.75 -13.96
C LEU A 200 3.47 -7.47 -14.69
N ALA A 201 4.36 -6.50 -14.88
CA ALA A 201 4.02 -5.18 -15.39
C ALA A 201 3.25 -5.20 -16.71
N ALA A 202 3.70 -5.99 -17.69
CA ALA A 202 3.11 -6.04 -19.02
C ALA A 202 1.83 -6.90 -19.12
N VAL A 203 1.62 -7.85 -18.19
CA VAL A 203 0.56 -8.86 -18.31
C VAL A 203 -0.77 -8.39 -17.72
N PHE A 204 -0.78 -7.59 -16.70
CA PHE A 204 -2.01 -6.98 -16.17
C PHE A 204 -2.57 -5.91 -17.09
N ASP A 205 -3.88 -5.75 -17.12
CA ASP A 205 -4.52 -4.65 -17.86
C ASP A 205 -4.21 -3.31 -17.22
N LEU A 206 -4.17 -3.26 -15.89
CA LEU A 206 -3.83 -2.08 -15.13
C LEU A 206 -2.98 -2.47 -13.92
N SER A 207 -1.90 -1.72 -13.70
CA SER A 207 -1.06 -1.85 -12.51
C SER A 207 -1.31 -0.66 -11.59
N TRP A 208 -1.94 -0.91 -10.45
CA TRP A 208 -2.13 0.09 -9.39
C TRP A 208 -0.85 0.20 -8.57
N THR A 209 -0.21 1.36 -8.54
CA THR A 209 0.99 1.62 -7.73
C THR A 209 0.77 2.77 -6.75
N SER A 210 1.25 2.62 -5.50
CA SER A 210 1.28 3.69 -4.50
C SER A 210 2.55 4.58 -4.60
N ALA A 211 3.44 4.31 -5.54
CA ALA A 211 4.68 5.03 -5.74
C ALA A 211 4.70 5.73 -7.10
N ARG A 212 4.50 7.05 -7.14
CA ARG A 212 4.46 7.82 -8.40
C ARG A 212 5.68 7.57 -9.30
N VAL A 213 6.87 7.42 -8.73
CA VAL A 213 8.10 7.11 -9.48
C VAL A 213 8.02 5.76 -10.21
N ALA A 214 7.27 4.80 -9.69
CA ALA A 214 7.13 3.49 -10.30
C ALA A 214 6.23 3.52 -11.54
N CYS A 215 5.38 4.52 -11.73
CA CYS A 215 4.62 4.67 -12.97
C CYS A 215 5.54 4.64 -14.21
N GLN A 216 6.68 5.32 -14.14
CA GLN A 216 7.65 5.29 -15.23
C GLN A 216 8.28 3.90 -15.42
N TRP A 217 8.51 3.15 -14.32
CA TRP A 217 9.05 1.80 -14.39
C TRP A 217 8.09 0.84 -15.08
N TYR A 218 6.80 0.90 -14.71
CA TYR A 218 5.76 0.11 -15.37
C TYR A 218 5.64 0.44 -16.86
N LEU A 219 5.63 1.72 -17.24
CA LEU A 219 5.57 2.13 -18.65
C LEU A 219 6.73 1.55 -19.46
N VAL A 220 7.96 1.62 -18.93
CA VAL A 220 9.17 1.09 -19.57
C VAL A 220 9.10 -0.41 -19.78
N GLU A 221 8.45 -1.15 -18.88
CA GLU A 221 8.23 -2.61 -18.99
C GLU A 221 6.91 -2.95 -19.73
N GLY A 222 6.29 -1.98 -20.43
CA GLY A 222 5.07 -2.21 -21.21
C GLY A 222 3.80 -2.31 -20.39
N GLY A 223 3.84 -1.92 -19.12
CA GLY A 223 2.70 -1.89 -18.21
C GLY A 223 1.84 -0.64 -18.39
N ARG A 224 0.71 -0.63 -17.72
CA ARG A 224 -0.27 0.46 -17.71
C ARG A 224 -0.54 0.89 -16.28
N PRO A 225 0.34 1.74 -15.71
CA PRO A 225 0.27 2.12 -14.31
C PRO A 225 -0.83 3.16 -14.05
N LEU A 226 -1.51 3.01 -12.91
CA LEU A 226 -2.33 4.06 -12.32
C LEU A 226 -1.77 4.38 -10.93
N TYR A 227 -1.39 5.64 -10.71
CA TYR A 227 -0.94 6.09 -9.40
C TYR A 227 -2.13 6.31 -8.47
N LEU A 228 -2.28 5.44 -7.50
CA LEU A 228 -3.26 5.57 -6.42
C LEU A 228 -2.56 5.24 -5.09
N PRO A 229 -2.62 6.14 -4.10
CA PRO A 229 -2.10 5.83 -2.76
C PRO A 229 -2.95 4.76 -2.08
N GLU A 230 -2.52 4.32 -0.91
CA GLU A 230 -3.34 3.52 -0.01
C GLU A 230 -4.64 4.28 0.38
N GLY A 231 -5.59 3.58 0.93
CA GLY A 231 -6.81 4.13 1.51
C GLY A 231 -6.97 3.72 2.96
N PHE A 232 -8.12 4.01 3.53
CA PHE A 232 -8.52 3.51 4.84
C PHE A 232 -9.92 2.88 4.78
N ASP A 233 -10.19 1.99 5.70
CA ASP A 233 -11.51 1.38 5.93
C ASP A 233 -12.26 2.13 7.02
N ARG A 234 -13.39 2.72 6.66
CA ARG A 234 -14.23 3.51 7.59
C ARG A 234 -14.91 2.68 8.67
N THR A 235 -15.01 1.36 8.49
CA THR A 235 -15.59 0.45 9.49
C THR A 235 -14.59 0.09 10.57
N THR A 236 -13.30 0.24 10.27
CA THR A 236 -12.19 -0.03 11.18
C THR A 236 -11.63 1.25 11.81
N PHE A 237 -11.52 2.35 11.04
CA PHE A 237 -10.93 3.60 11.49
C PHE A 237 -11.97 4.72 11.53
N TYR A 238 -12.47 4.99 12.73
CA TYR A 238 -13.52 5.96 13.02
C TYR A 238 -13.28 6.62 14.39
N PRO A 239 -13.88 7.77 14.68
CA PRO A 239 -13.75 8.41 15.99
C PRO A 239 -14.33 7.55 17.11
N VAL A 240 -13.56 7.42 18.19
CA VAL A 240 -14.02 6.83 19.43
C VAL A 240 -14.01 7.91 20.51
N GLU A 241 -15.13 8.09 21.20
CA GLU A 241 -15.25 9.01 22.30
C GLU A 241 -14.52 8.45 23.53
N ILE A 242 -13.30 8.93 23.77
CA ILE A 242 -12.38 8.45 24.81
C ILE A 242 -11.48 9.58 25.26
N ALA A 243 -11.11 9.60 26.54
CA ALA A 243 -10.20 10.61 27.09
C ALA A 243 -8.80 10.54 26.43
N GLN A 244 -8.26 11.69 26.09
CA GLN A 244 -6.89 11.80 25.55
C GLN A 244 -5.88 11.83 26.69
N ASP A 245 -5.43 10.66 27.10
CA ASP A 245 -4.46 10.45 28.19
C ASP A 245 -3.03 10.15 27.70
N LEU A 246 -2.82 10.06 26.38
CA LEU A 246 -1.51 9.90 25.77
C LEU A 246 -1.09 11.21 25.07
N LEU A 247 0.04 11.79 25.49
CA LEU A 247 0.56 13.01 24.84
C LEU A 247 1.00 12.73 23.41
N VAL A 248 1.88 11.75 23.23
CA VAL A 248 2.42 11.36 21.93
C VAL A 248 2.45 9.84 21.84
N SER A 249 1.95 9.28 20.77
CA SER A 249 2.04 7.84 20.50
C SER A 249 2.67 7.53 19.15
N PHE A 250 3.26 6.34 19.07
CA PHE A 250 3.72 5.72 17.84
C PHE A 250 3.27 4.27 17.79
N ILE A 251 2.56 3.89 16.72
CA ILE A 251 2.15 2.51 16.47
C ILE A 251 2.90 1.98 15.25
N GLY A 252 3.68 0.91 15.42
CA GLY A 252 4.45 0.25 14.36
C GLY A 252 5.65 -0.48 14.90
N GLY A 253 6.20 -1.43 14.14
CA GLY A 253 7.35 -2.25 14.58
C GLY A 253 8.61 -1.43 14.86
N ALA A 254 9.38 -1.84 15.89
CA ALA A 254 10.62 -1.19 16.32
C ALA A 254 11.83 -1.65 15.49
N TYR A 255 11.81 -1.45 14.19
CA TYR A 255 12.89 -1.83 13.29
C TYR A 255 13.56 -0.62 12.62
N GLY A 256 14.76 -0.85 12.10
CA GLY A 256 15.52 0.15 11.35
C GLY A 256 15.84 1.39 12.18
N PHE A 257 15.52 2.55 11.68
CA PHE A 257 15.82 3.86 12.29
C PHE A 257 14.85 4.26 13.42
N ARG A 258 13.68 3.63 13.52
CA ARG A 258 12.56 4.05 14.40
C ARG A 258 12.95 4.16 15.87
N ARG A 259 13.74 3.19 16.39
CA ARG A 259 14.25 3.26 17.78
C ARG A 259 15.10 4.48 18.04
N SER A 260 15.90 4.90 17.06
CA SER A 260 16.78 6.07 17.22
C SER A 260 15.98 7.38 17.17
N VAL A 261 14.90 7.43 16.39
CA VAL A 261 13.97 8.57 16.35
C VAL A 261 13.24 8.70 17.69
N ILE A 262 12.63 7.63 18.19
CA ILE A 262 11.95 7.65 19.50
C ILE A 262 12.90 8.07 20.63
N ARG A 263 14.13 7.51 20.67
CA ARG A 263 15.14 7.93 21.65
C ARG A 263 15.54 9.40 21.55
N HIS A 264 15.55 9.95 20.34
CA HIS A 264 15.81 11.39 20.14
C HIS A 264 14.70 12.25 20.79
N LEU A 265 13.45 11.91 20.58
CA LEU A 265 12.31 12.61 21.19
C LEU A 265 12.34 12.49 22.73
N GLN A 266 12.59 11.30 23.25
CA GLN A 266 12.68 11.05 24.70
C GLN A 266 13.83 11.83 25.36
N ARG A 267 15.00 11.90 24.71
CA ARG A 267 16.11 12.76 25.18
C ARG A 267 15.77 14.24 25.16
N GLY A 268 14.90 14.63 24.23
CA GLY A 268 14.29 15.96 24.19
C GLY A 268 13.21 16.18 25.25
N GLY A 269 12.97 15.25 26.16
CA GLY A 269 11.99 15.38 27.25
C GLY A 269 10.54 15.09 26.86
N LEU A 270 10.29 14.50 25.66
CA LEU A 270 8.96 14.05 25.29
C LEU A 270 8.67 12.64 25.80
N GLU A 271 7.54 12.46 26.45
CA GLU A 271 6.99 11.14 26.71
C GLU A 271 6.33 10.61 25.43
N VAL A 272 6.82 9.47 24.93
CA VAL A 272 6.31 8.83 23.73
C VAL A 272 5.91 7.40 24.03
N SER A 273 4.61 7.11 23.96
CA SER A 273 4.07 5.76 24.11
C SER A 273 4.23 5.00 22.79
N THR A 274 4.89 3.83 22.83
CA THR A 274 5.22 3.07 21.61
C THR A 274 4.60 1.68 21.63
N PHE A 275 3.95 1.31 20.52
CA PHE A 275 3.22 0.05 20.36
C PHE A 275 3.64 -0.66 19.06
N GLY A 276 3.66 -2.00 19.12
CA GLY A 276 4.07 -2.85 18.02
C GLY A 276 5.25 -3.74 18.36
N ARG A 277 5.56 -4.67 17.45
CA ARG A 277 6.65 -5.64 17.65
C ARG A 277 7.96 -4.95 18.01
N GLY A 278 8.55 -5.41 19.12
CA GLY A 278 9.86 -4.95 19.61
C GLY A 278 9.82 -3.70 20.47
N TRP A 279 8.66 -3.12 20.79
CA TRP A 279 8.45 -2.11 21.81
C TRP A 279 8.01 -2.74 23.13
N ALA A 280 8.08 -1.97 24.23
CA ALA A 280 7.71 -2.44 25.56
C ALA A 280 6.23 -2.85 25.68
N HIS A 281 5.32 -2.10 25.04
CA HIS A 281 3.90 -2.43 25.04
C HIS A 281 3.51 -3.57 24.08
N GLY A 282 4.46 -4.07 23.26
CA GLY A 282 4.19 -5.18 22.35
C GLY A 282 3.25 -4.88 21.20
N GLU A 283 2.80 -5.93 20.52
CA GLU A 283 1.83 -5.86 19.43
C GLU A 283 0.43 -5.62 20.01
N VAL A 284 -0.36 -4.84 19.29
CA VAL A 284 -1.73 -4.48 19.67
C VAL A 284 -2.70 -4.87 18.58
N SER A 285 -3.93 -5.21 18.96
CA SER A 285 -5.01 -5.50 18.04
C SER A 285 -5.38 -4.28 17.18
N ILE A 286 -6.10 -4.46 16.08
CA ILE A 286 -6.57 -3.34 15.25
C ILE A 286 -7.52 -2.45 16.06
N GLU A 287 -8.37 -3.04 16.91
CA GLU A 287 -9.26 -2.28 17.79
C GLU A 287 -8.49 -1.43 18.79
N ASP A 288 -7.45 -1.99 19.40
CA ASP A 288 -6.56 -1.25 20.30
C ASP A 288 -5.77 -0.15 19.55
N GLN A 289 -5.35 -0.40 18.31
CA GLN A 289 -4.74 0.65 17.49
C GLN A 289 -5.68 1.84 17.32
N LEU A 290 -6.96 1.59 16.99
CA LEU A 290 -7.97 2.64 16.87
C LEU A 290 -8.11 3.41 18.19
N ARG A 291 -8.24 2.70 19.34
CA ARG A 291 -8.34 3.33 20.67
C ARG A 291 -7.11 4.15 21.01
N ILE A 292 -5.89 3.64 20.73
CA ILE A 292 -4.64 4.37 20.96
C ILE A 292 -4.58 5.64 20.11
N MET A 293 -4.96 5.56 18.82
CA MET A 293 -5.01 6.72 17.93
C MET A 293 -5.96 7.81 18.46
N CYS A 294 -7.11 7.43 19.00
CA CYS A 294 -8.08 8.37 19.56
C CYS A 294 -7.68 8.91 20.93
N ARG A 295 -6.97 8.12 21.76
CA ARG A 295 -6.43 8.55 23.08
C ARG A 295 -5.23 9.49 22.98
N SER A 296 -4.57 9.54 21.84
CA SER A 296 -3.35 10.31 21.65
C SER A 296 -3.64 11.73 21.21
N ARG A 297 -3.00 12.74 21.82
CA ARG A 297 -3.05 14.12 21.30
C ARG A 297 -2.30 14.23 19.99
N ILE A 298 -1.14 13.57 19.88
CA ILE A 298 -0.32 13.50 18.68
C ILE A 298 -0.01 12.05 18.35
N ASN A 299 -0.33 11.66 17.13
CA ASN A 299 0.03 10.37 16.54
C ASN A 299 1.23 10.56 15.62
N LEU A 300 2.34 9.86 15.88
CA LEU A 300 3.54 9.96 15.05
C LEU A 300 3.48 9.02 13.85
N GLY A 301 3.82 9.55 12.68
CA GLY A 301 4.08 8.82 11.46
C GLY A 301 5.56 8.81 11.07
N MET A 302 6.01 7.71 10.48
CA MET A 302 7.36 7.54 9.96
C MET A 302 7.29 6.83 8.61
N GLY A 303 7.28 7.60 7.52
CA GLY A 303 7.12 7.11 6.14
C GLY A 303 8.34 6.41 5.55
N GLY A 304 9.45 6.35 6.30
CA GLY A 304 10.71 5.74 5.83
C GLY A 304 10.61 4.23 5.58
N ILE A 305 11.31 3.75 4.56
CA ILE A 305 11.35 2.36 4.13
C ILE A 305 12.58 1.66 4.67
N GLY A 306 12.40 0.50 5.31
CA GLY A 306 13.50 -0.33 5.80
C GLY A 306 14.35 0.40 6.84
N TYR A 307 15.62 0.63 6.51
CA TYR A 307 16.58 1.33 7.36
C TYR A 307 16.76 2.82 7.00
N SER A 308 16.01 3.33 6.01
CA SER A 308 16.18 4.69 5.49
C SER A 308 15.03 5.61 5.91
N GLU A 309 15.37 6.80 6.43
CA GLU A 309 14.45 7.91 6.63
C GLU A 309 14.27 8.73 5.34
N GLU A 310 15.23 8.67 4.42
CA GLU A 310 15.23 9.44 3.16
C GLU A 310 14.36 8.80 2.09
N LEU A 311 14.33 7.47 2.05
CA LEU A 311 13.47 6.73 1.13
C LEU A 311 12.10 6.55 1.77
N THR A 312 11.17 7.41 1.42
CA THR A 312 9.81 7.42 1.97
C THR A 312 8.80 6.83 1.00
N ASN A 313 7.70 6.33 1.52
CA ASN A 313 6.49 5.98 0.78
C ASN A 313 5.26 6.50 1.53
N VAL A 314 4.19 6.80 0.80
CA VAL A 314 2.88 7.02 1.41
C VAL A 314 2.40 5.67 1.93
N LYS A 315 1.85 5.62 3.14
CA LYS A 315 1.43 4.42 3.85
C LYS A 315 -0.03 4.50 4.24
N GLY A 316 -0.69 3.35 4.43
CA GLY A 316 -2.08 3.30 4.93
C GLY A 316 -2.30 4.16 6.17
N ARG A 317 -1.31 4.18 7.08
CA ARG A 317 -1.34 5.00 8.28
C ARG A 317 -1.47 6.51 8.02
N ASP A 318 -1.00 7.00 6.89
CA ASP A 318 -1.15 8.40 6.51
C ASP A 318 -2.62 8.79 6.24
N PHE A 319 -3.50 7.79 6.07
CA PHE A 319 -4.94 7.94 5.91
C PHE A 319 -5.74 7.42 7.12
N GLU A 320 -5.30 6.31 7.73
CA GLU A 320 -5.94 5.66 8.87
C GLU A 320 -5.97 6.58 10.11
N VAL A 321 -4.83 7.20 10.44
CA VAL A 321 -4.72 8.07 11.62
C VAL A 321 -5.58 9.33 11.47
N PRO A 322 -5.49 10.11 10.38
CA PRO A 322 -6.39 11.25 10.19
C PRO A 322 -7.86 10.83 10.15
N ALA A 323 -8.20 9.67 9.58
CA ALA A 323 -9.58 9.18 9.51
C ALA A 323 -10.21 8.95 10.90
N CYS A 324 -9.41 8.57 11.92
CA CYS A 324 -9.87 8.44 13.29
C CYS A 324 -10.29 9.80 13.88
N GLY A 325 -9.62 10.89 13.50
CA GLY A 325 -9.98 12.25 13.96
C GLY A 325 -9.79 12.50 15.46
N GLY A 326 -9.21 11.53 16.20
CA GLY A 326 -9.01 11.63 17.66
C GLY A 326 -7.83 12.52 18.02
N GLY A 327 -6.70 12.36 17.33
CA GLY A 327 -5.48 13.15 17.56
C GLY A 327 -4.81 13.62 16.28
N MET A 328 -4.02 14.68 16.38
CA MET A 328 -3.30 15.24 15.25
C MET A 328 -2.27 14.23 14.71
N TYR A 329 -2.14 14.14 13.38
CA TYR A 329 -1.12 13.33 12.73
C TYR A 329 0.12 14.16 12.41
N LEU A 330 1.26 13.77 12.99
CA LEU A 330 2.59 14.35 12.75
C LEU A 330 3.47 13.30 12.07
N THR A 331 3.77 13.48 10.79
CA THR A 331 4.47 12.48 9.98
C THR A 331 5.66 13.08 9.21
N SER A 332 6.53 12.21 8.68
CA SER A 332 7.61 12.66 7.83
C SER A 332 7.10 13.25 6.50
N TYR A 333 7.68 14.35 6.06
CA TYR A 333 7.32 14.98 4.78
C TYR A 333 7.61 14.02 3.62
N ASN A 334 6.63 13.93 2.72
CA ASN A 334 6.73 13.23 1.45
C ASN A 334 6.02 14.06 0.38
N ALA A 335 6.67 14.29 -0.76
CA ALA A 335 6.09 15.07 -1.85
C ALA A 335 4.82 14.42 -2.45
N ASP A 336 4.73 13.09 -2.44
CA ASP A 336 3.51 12.40 -2.86
C ASP A 336 2.37 12.63 -1.84
N LEU A 337 2.67 12.63 -0.53
CA LEU A 337 1.68 12.88 0.53
C LEU A 337 1.12 14.31 0.47
N ALA A 338 1.96 15.28 0.13
CA ALA A 338 1.55 16.67 -0.04
C ALA A 338 0.54 16.89 -1.20
N GLN A 339 0.32 15.90 -2.05
CA GLN A 339 -0.73 15.94 -3.08
C GLN A 339 -2.11 15.50 -2.55
N HIS A 340 -2.14 14.87 -1.38
CA HIS A 340 -3.33 14.31 -0.77
C HIS A 340 -3.86 15.14 0.41
N PHE A 341 -3.00 15.91 1.04
CA PHE A 341 -3.32 16.76 2.19
C PHE A 341 -2.72 18.15 2.05
N VAL A 342 -3.41 19.15 2.61
CA VAL A 342 -2.85 20.48 2.84
C VAL A 342 -1.98 20.42 4.10
N ILE A 343 -0.66 20.42 3.90
CA ILE A 343 0.30 20.31 5.01
C ILE A 343 0.22 21.53 5.92
N GLY A 344 0.14 21.30 7.23
CA GLY A 344 -0.05 22.32 8.26
C GLY A 344 -1.53 22.62 8.58
N GLU A 345 -2.47 22.18 7.73
CA GLU A 345 -3.89 22.39 7.92
C GLU A 345 -4.68 21.10 8.17
N GLU A 346 -4.35 20.02 7.45
CA GLU A 346 -5.05 18.74 7.50
C GLU A 346 -4.20 17.64 8.17
N ILE A 347 -2.89 17.74 8.02
CA ILE A 347 -1.85 16.96 8.72
C ILE A 347 -0.63 17.86 8.94
N VAL A 348 0.26 17.47 9.85
CA VAL A 348 1.53 18.15 10.08
C VAL A 348 2.69 17.27 9.64
N CYS A 349 3.65 17.86 8.90
CA CYS A 349 4.82 17.14 8.43
C CYS A 349 6.11 17.74 8.96
N TYR A 350 7.06 16.86 9.32
CA TYR A 350 8.43 17.21 9.68
C TYR A 350 9.44 16.74 8.62
N ARG A 351 10.59 17.41 8.52
CA ARG A 351 11.70 17.05 7.63
C ARG A 351 12.92 16.54 8.40
N THR A 352 13.08 16.98 9.66
CA THR A 352 14.17 16.57 10.54
C THR A 352 13.64 16.07 11.89
N ARG A 353 14.47 15.36 12.63
CA ARG A 353 14.10 14.87 13.97
C ARG A 353 13.95 16.03 14.97
N ASP A 354 14.73 17.09 14.81
CA ASP A 354 14.64 18.30 15.65
C ASP A 354 13.33 19.03 15.39
N GLU A 355 12.98 19.23 14.12
CA GLU A 355 11.68 19.80 13.71
C GLU A 355 10.51 18.96 14.25
N MET A 356 10.60 17.62 14.22
CA MET A 356 9.58 16.74 14.80
C MET A 356 9.42 16.99 16.31
N LEU A 357 10.54 17.16 17.03
CA LEU A 357 10.53 17.45 18.47
C LEU A 357 9.88 18.82 18.74
N GLU A 358 10.26 19.84 17.99
CA GLU A 358 9.73 21.21 18.11
C GLU A 358 8.24 21.26 17.80
N LEU A 359 7.79 20.65 16.70
CA LEU A 359 6.38 20.59 16.33
C LEU A 359 5.54 19.81 17.35
N ALA A 360 6.06 18.69 17.86
CA ALA A 360 5.35 17.94 18.89
C ALA A 360 5.14 18.78 20.16
N ARG A 361 6.18 19.48 20.65
CA ARG A 361 6.06 20.40 21.79
C ARG A 361 5.07 21.52 21.52
N TYR A 362 5.18 22.16 20.36
CA TYR A 362 4.30 23.25 19.95
C TYR A 362 2.83 22.86 20.01
N TYR A 363 2.46 21.69 19.46
CA TYR A 363 1.06 21.23 19.42
C TYR A 363 0.58 20.57 20.72
N ILE A 364 1.48 20.10 21.59
CA ILE A 364 1.10 19.68 22.96
C ILE A 364 0.57 20.88 23.75
N GLU A 365 1.19 22.04 23.59
CA GLU A 365 0.76 23.28 24.26
C GLU A 365 -0.47 23.91 23.62
N ARG A 366 -0.79 23.59 22.36
CA ARG A 366 -1.90 24.13 21.54
C ARG A 366 -2.90 23.06 21.17
N ALA A 367 -3.55 22.49 22.17
CA ALA A 367 -4.46 21.35 22.00
C ALA A 367 -5.62 21.66 21.03
N ASP A 368 -6.16 22.88 21.05
CA ASP A 368 -7.26 23.30 20.17
C ASP A 368 -6.82 23.37 18.69
N ASP A 369 -5.62 23.88 18.42
CA ASP A 369 -5.06 23.91 17.06
C ASP A 369 -4.84 22.47 16.54
N ALA A 370 -4.28 21.59 17.38
CA ALA A 370 -4.08 20.19 17.05
C ALA A 370 -5.41 19.48 16.76
N ALA A 371 -6.44 19.71 17.57
CA ALA A 371 -7.77 19.15 17.36
C ALA A 371 -8.43 19.66 16.06
N ALA A 372 -8.28 20.95 15.76
CA ALA A 372 -8.78 21.52 14.52
C ALA A 372 -8.11 20.91 13.27
N ILE A 373 -6.79 20.66 13.32
CA ILE A 373 -6.06 19.95 12.25
C ILE A 373 -6.57 18.52 12.10
N ALA A 374 -6.71 17.78 13.20
CA ALA A 374 -7.22 16.40 13.19
C ALA A 374 -8.62 16.30 12.54
N LEU A 375 -9.53 17.26 12.87
CA LEU A 375 -10.87 17.29 12.29
C LEU A 375 -10.85 17.57 10.78
N ARG A 376 -10.00 18.51 10.31
CA ARG A 376 -9.85 18.77 8.87
C ARG A 376 -9.26 17.58 8.12
N GLY A 377 -8.21 16.94 8.70
CA GLY A 377 -7.62 15.73 8.14
C GLY A 377 -8.64 14.58 8.01
N ARG A 378 -9.50 14.39 9.03
CA ARG A 378 -10.60 13.44 8.97
C ARG A 378 -11.60 13.76 7.85
N THR A 379 -12.00 15.01 7.74
CA THR A 379 -12.94 15.47 6.71
C THR A 379 -12.37 15.19 5.30
N ARG A 380 -11.07 15.46 5.10
CA ARG A 380 -10.36 15.12 3.86
C ARG A 380 -10.38 13.62 3.59
N CYS A 381 -10.05 12.79 4.59
CA CYS A 381 -10.02 11.34 4.44
C CYS A 381 -11.37 10.75 4.05
N LEU A 382 -12.44 11.16 4.71
CA LEU A 382 -13.80 10.70 4.41
C LEU A 382 -14.23 11.07 2.99
N ARG A 383 -13.87 12.26 2.52
CA ARG A 383 -14.25 12.77 1.21
C ARG A 383 -13.48 12.10 0.07
N GLU A 384 -12.19 11.76 0.27
CA GLU A 384 -11.31 11.43 -0.85
C GLU A 384 -10.43 10.18 -0.66
N HIS A 385 -10.29 9.65 0.56
CA HIS A 385 -9.22 8.69 0.84
C HIS A 385 -9.67 7.32 1.36
N ARG A 386 -10.96 6.98 1.27
CA ARG A 386 -11.43 5.62 1.52
C ARG A 386 -10.91 4.66 0.43
N TRP A 387 -10.79 3.38 0.73
CA TRP A 387 -10.54 2.34 -0.30
C TRP A 387 -11.60 2.37 -1.40
N PHE A 388 -12.85 2.72 -1.08
CA PHE A 388 -13.92 2.92 -2.04
C PHE A 388 -13.53 3.85 -3.20
N HIS A 389 -12.92 5.01 -2.91
CA HIS A 389 -12.51 5.96 -3.94
C HIS A 389 -11.41 5.39 -4.85
N ARG A 390 -10.54 4.52 -4.32
CA ARG A 390 -9.49 3.84 -5.10
C ARG A 390 -10.11 2.83 -6.06
N TYR A 391 -11.01 1.98 -5.56
CA TYR A 391 -11.72 1.01 -6.38
C TYR A 391 -12.61 1.67 -7.43
N GLN A 392 -13.30 2.74 -7.08
CA GLN A 392 -14.08 3.53 -8.02
C GLN A 392 -13.20 4.04 -9.17
N SER A 393 -12.02 4.63 -8.86
CA SER A 393 -11.06 5.09 -9.85
C SER A 393 -10.58 3.97 -10.78
N VAL A 394 -10.29 2.79 -10.23
CA VAL A 394 -9.90 1.60 -11.00
C VAL A 394 -11.04 1.15 -11.93
N CYS A 395 -12.25 0.98 -11.41
CA CYS A 395 -13.40 0.55 -12.21
C CYS A 395 -13.76 1.54 -13.31
N GLN A 396 -13.55 2.84 -13.06
CA GLN A 396 -13.70 3.88 -14.09
C GLN A 396 -12.61 3.79 -15.16
N ALA A 397 -11.34 3.56 -14.75
CA ALA A 397 -10.25 3.36 -15.71
C ALA A 397 -10.51 2.15 -16.62
N LEU A 398 -11.05 1.06 -16.07
CA LEU A 398 -11.46 -0.12 -16.83
C LEU A 398 -12.71 0.12 -17.71
N GLY A 399 -13.49 1.17 -17.48
CA GLY A 399 -14.75 1.44 -18.16
C GLY A 399 -15.96 0.70 -17.59
N ILE A 400 -15.82 0.08 -16.40
CA ILE A 400 -16.91 -0.63 -15.70
C ILE A 400 -17.90 0.36 -15.08
N LEU A 401 -17.41 1.42 -14.43
CA LEU A 401 -18.23 2.48 -13.86
C LEU A 401 -18.25 3.71 -14.78
N ASP A 402 -19.39 4.44 -14.80
CA ASP A 402 -19.51 5.66 -15.58
C ASP A 402 -18.64 6.78 -14.97
N PRO A 403 -17.93 7.56 -15.80
CA PRO A 403 -17.18 8.73 -15.35
C PRO A 403 -18.03 9.86 -14.75
N ALA A 404 -19.32 9.96 -15.06
CA ALA A 404 -20.19 11.09 -14.68
C ALA A 404 -20.23 11.40 -13.16
N ASN A 405 -19.78 10.45 -12.31
CA ASN A 405 -19.64 10.64 -10.86
C ASN A 405 -18.17 10.66 -10.41
N SER A 406 -17.25 11.02 -11.26
CA SER A 406 -15.85 10.68 -11.10
C SER A 406 -14.91 11.86 -10.98
N ARG A 407 -13.79 11.61 -10.30
CA ARG A 407 -12.55 12.39 -10.30
C ARG A 407 -11.99 12.69 -11.72
N TYR A 408 -12.46 11.99 -12.76
CA TYR A 408 -12.00 12.05 -14.15
C TYR A 408 -13.08 12.55 -15.15
N ALA A 409 -14.18 13.11 -14.65
CA ALA A 409 -15.21 13.76 -15.46
C ALA A 409 -14.81 15.18 -15.83
#